data_1060fbd23a94e7654f055e6f07582d4c
#
_entry.id   1060fbd23a94e7654f055e6f07582d4c
#
_cell.length_a   1.000
_cell.length_b   1.000
_cell.length_c   1.000
_cell.angle_alpha   90.00
_cell.angle_beta   90.00
_cell.angle_gamma   90.00
#
_symmetry.space_group_name_H-M   'P 1'
#
loop_
_entity.id
_entity.type
_entity.pdbx_description
1 polymer ?
#
loop_
_entity_poly.entity_id
_entity_poly.type
_entity_poly.pdbx_seq_one_letter_code
_entity_poly.pdbx_strand_id
1 'polypeptide(L)'
;MQSLKSNQLSEIERIKQEIDRFRPFSPHIVNELRRYFRISLTWSSNAIEGNTLTESETKAVLEDGLTIGGKQMREHLEVLGHGDAFDSMWSLISETTLTAKDICELHRLFYVRIDPANAGVYRKVPVLITGTDYIPPEPSKIPDQMRSLDQWLATEALTLHPVQRGIEAHIRLVNIHPFVDGNGRTARLLLNLLLLQHSYPITIVPPILRAAYIRGTAEANKLNIEGFYKFMADRIVESGKDYLRLVSSLNKV
;
A
#
# COMPACT_ATOMS: atom_id res chain seq x y z
N MET A 1 9.32 -21.50 -6.56
CA MET A 1 8.94 -20.22 -5.93
C MET A 1 10.15 -19.33 -5.85
N GLN A 2 10.13 -18.17 -6.50
CA GLN A 2 11.18 -17.16 -6.30
C GLN A 2 10.96 -16.52 -4.93
N SER A 3 12.02 -16.44 -4.11
CA SER A 3 11.96 -15.91 -2.76
C SER A 3 12.89 -14.70 -2.64
N LEU A 4 12.64 -13.84 -1.67
CA LEU A 4 13.57 -12.80 -1.27
C LEU A 4 14.93 -13.42 -0.96
N LYS A 5 16.01 -12.71 -1.33
CA LYS A 5 17.38 -13.17 -1.02
C LYS A 5 17.58 -13.17 0.50
N SER A 6 18.27 -14.18 1.01
CA SER A 6 18.52 -14.35 2.45
C SER A 6 19.08 -13.09 3.12
N ASN A 7 20.01 -12.38 2.44
CA ASN A 7 20.61 -11.15 2.98
C ASN A 7 19.61 -9.99 3.13
N GLN A 8 18.63 -9.85 2.22
CA GLN A 8 17.61 -8.80 2.30
C GLN A 8 16.65 -9.07 3.46
N LEU A 9 16.21 -10.32 3.61
CA LEU A 9 15.38 -10.71 4.74
C LEU A 9 16.11 -10.49 6.06
N SER A 10 17.39 -10.87 6.14
CA SER A 10 18.19 -10.68 7.36
C SER A 10 18.28 -9.21 7.78
N GLU A 11 18.41 -8.28 6.82
CA GLU A 11 18.46 -6.85 7.12
C GLU A 11 17.10 -6.31 7.59
N ILE A 12 16.00 -6.75 6.95
CA ILE A 12 14.63 -6.40 7.37
C ILE A 12 14.36 -6.89 8.80
N GLU A 13 14.72 -8.15 9.08
CA GLU A 13 14.56 -8.75 10.39
C GLU A 13 15.38 -8.03 11.47
N ARG A 14 16.61 -7.66 11.14
CA ARG A 14 17.47 -6.89 12.06
C ARG A 14 16.80 -5.55 12.44
N ILE A 15 16.30 -4.81 11.45
CA ILE A 15 15.62 -3.53 11.69
C ILE A 15 14.34 -3.75 12.52
N LYS A 16 13.55 -4.77 12.19
CA LYS A 16 12.35 -5.12 12.96
C LYS A 16 12.69 -5.42 14.42
N GLN A 17 13.72 -6.23 14.69
CA GLN A 17 14.17 -6.53 16.04
C GLN A 17 14.62 -5.28 16.81
N GLU A 18 15.26 -4.32 16.15
CA GLU A 18 15.61 -3.03 16.78
C GLU A 18 14.37 -2.22 17.14
N ILE A 19 13.35 -2.18 16.26
CA ILE A 19 12.06 -1.54 16.54
C ILE A 19 11.33 -2.26 17.70
N ASP A 20 11.35 -3.58 17.72
CA ASP A 20 10.66 -4.39 18.72
C ASP A 20 11.23 -4.18 20.15
N ARG A 21 12.46 -3.70 20.30
CA ARG A 21 13.03 -3.31 21.61
C ARG A 21 12.30 -2.13 22.26
N PHE A 22 11.57 -1.34 21.49
CA PHE A 22 10.76 -0.23 21.99
C PHE A 22 9.31 -0.64 22.31
N ARG A 23 8.94 -1.87 22.01
CA ARG A 23 7.57 -2.38 22.28
C ARG A 23 7.42 -2.88 23.71
N PRO A 24 6.22 -2.78 24.31
CA PRO A 24 5.00 -2.19 23.74
C PRO A 24 5.08 -0.65 23.66
N PHE A 25 4.59 -0.09 22.57
CA PHE A 25 4.52 1.36 22.42
C PHE A 25 3.43 1.94 23.34
N SER A 26 3.68 3.12 23.91
CA SER A 26 2.63 3.88 24.57
C SER A 26 1.54 4.31 23.59
N PRO A 27 0.29 4.55 24.04
CA PRO A 27 -0.78 5.07 23.18
C PRO A 27 -0.39 6.37 22.45
N HIS A 28 0.39 7.23 23.10
CA HIS A 28 0.91 8.47 22.50
C HIS A 28 1.79 8.15 21.30
N ILE A 29 2.79 7.26 21.44
CA ILE A 29 3.68 6.88 20.33
C ILE A 29 2.90 6.25 19.18
N VAL A 30 1.94 5.37 19.46
CA VAL A 30 1.09 4.76 18.44
C VAL A 30 0.33 5.83 17.65
N ASN A 31 -0.25 6.81 18.34
CA ASN A 31 -1.01 7.89 17.69
C ASN A 31 -0.11 8.79 16.84
N GLU A 32 1.08 9.16 17.32
CA GLU A 32 2.02 9.98 16.54
C GLU A 32 2.53 9.24 15.30
N LEU A 33 2.86 7.95 15.42
CA LEU A 33 3.26 7.13 14.28
C LEU A 33 2.12 6.98 13.27
N ARG A 34 0.90 6.70 13.74
CA ARG A 34 -0.29 6.61 12.88
C ARG A 34 -0.51 7.92 12.13
N ARG A 35 -0.46 9.06 12.83
CA ARG A 35 -0.64 10.39 12.24
C ARG A 35 0.42 10.68 11.18
N TYR A 36 1.69 10.44 11.50
CA TYR A 36 2.80 10.62 10.57
C TYR A 36 2.61 9.79 9.30
N PHE A 37 2.39 8.49 9.44
CA PHE A 37 2.26 7.59 8.29
C PHE A 37 0.96 7.78 7.51
N ARG A 38 -0.11 8.25 8.15
CA ARG A 38 -1.34 8.64 7.47
C ARG A 38 -1.08 9.74 6.43
N ILE A 39 -0.28 10.73 6.79
CA ILE A 39 0.08 11.82 5.88
C ILE A 39 1.06 11.32 4.81
N SER A 40 2.17 10.75 5.21
CA SER A 40 3.27 10.39 4.30
C SER A 40 2.88 9.30 3.30
N LEU A 41 2.12 8.26 3.71
CA LEU A 41 1.63 7.23 2.81
C LEU A 41 0.56 7.78 1.86
N THR A 42 -0.36 8.63 2.36
CA THR A 42 -1.38 9.26 1.51
C THR A 42 -0.74 10.15 0.46
N TRP A 43 0.19 11.01 0.86
CA TRP A 43 0.93 11.85 -0.09
C TRP A 43 1.67 11.02 -1.14
N SER A 44 2.57 10.13 -0.71
CA SER A 44 3.43 9.39 -1.62
C SER A 44 2.61 8.52 -2.58
N SER A 45 1.57 7.86 -2.07
CA SER A 45 0.73 6.96 -2.84
C SER A 45 -0.08 7.70 -3.91
N ASN A 46 -0.58 8.89 -3.64
CA ASN A 46 -1.28 9.73 -4.61
C ASN A 46 -0.31 10.39 -5.59
N ALA A 47 0.86 10.86 -5.14
CA ALA A 47 1.88 11.45 -6.01
C ALA A 47 2.42 10.47 -7.06
N ILE A 48 2.53 9.16 -6.74
CA ILE A 48 2.86 8.11 -7.70
C ILE A 48 1.82 8.06 -8.84
N GLU A 49 0.56 8.33 -8.56
CA GLU A 49 -0.52 8.33 -9.55
C GLU A 49 -0.70 9.70 -10.25
N GLY A 50 0.12 10.68 -9.92
CA GLY A 50 0.15 11.97 -10.59
C GLY A 50 -0.52 13.12 -9.84
N ASN A 51 -0.98 12.90 -8.61
CA ASN A 51 -1.45 13.98 -7.73
C ASN A 51 -0.30 14.96 -7.43
N THR A 52 -0.55 16.25 -7.51
CA THR A 52 0.48 17.29 -7.43
C THR A 52 0.56 17.98 -6.07
N LEU A 53 -0.28 17.58 -5.09
CA LEU A 53 -0.16 18.07 -3.73
C LEU A 53 1.17 17.62 -3.10
N THR A 54 1.84 18.55 -2.44
CA THR A 54 3.03 18.26 -1.62
C THR A 54 2.64 17.53 -0.32
N GLU A 55 3.60 16.97 0.39
CA GLU A 55 3.34 16.34 1.68
C GLU A 55 2.76 17.32 2.70
N SER A 56 3.27 18.58 2.75
CA SER A 56 2.74 19.63 3.62
C SER A 56 1.32 20.06 3.24
N GLU A 57 1.01 20.14 1.95
CA GLU A 57 -0.35 20.43 1.47
C GLU A 57 -1.29 19.25 1.77
N THR A 58 -0.82 18.00 1.60
CA THR A 58 -1.57 16.80 2.00
C THR A 58 -1.92 16.84 3.48
N LYS A 59 -0.97 17.22 4.34
CA LYS A 59 -1.22 17.43 5.77
C LYS A 59 -2.31 18.47 6.01
N ALA A 60 -2.21 19.65 5.38
CA ALA A 60 -3.21 20.71 5.53
C ALA A 60 -4.62 20.28 5.10
N VAL A 61 -4.71 19.45 4.03
CA VAL A 61 -6.00 18.88 3.60
C VAL A 61 -6.54 17.87 4.61
N LEU A 62 -5.70 16.96 5.12
CA LEU A 62 -6.12 15.86 6.00
C LEU A 62 -6.41 16.28 7.43
N GLU A 63 -5.63 17.22 7.97
CA GLU A 63 -5.71 17.60 9.38
C GLU A 63 -6.47 18.90 9.60
N ASP A 64 -6.26 19.88 8.72
CA ASP A 64 -6.83 21.21 8.89
C ASP A 64 -8.10 21.44 8.03
N GLY A 65 -8.44 20.47 7.15
CA GLY A 65 -9.58 20.57 6.25
C GLY A 65 -9.48 21.70 5.21
N LEU A 66 -8.26 22.13 4.91
CA LEU A 66 -8.01 23.26 4.01
C LEU A 66 -8.03 22.80 2.54
N THR A 67 -8.48 23.71 1.67
CA THR A 67 -8.31 23.58 0.22
C THR A 67 -7.08 24.36 -0.25
N ILE A 68 -6.30 23.77 -1.16
CA ILE A 68 -5.06 24.35 -1.66
C ILE A 68 -5.33 25.08 -2.99
N GLY A 69 -5.04 26.37 -3.03
CA GLY A 69 -5.21 27.19 -4.24
C GLY A 69 -4.38 26.66 -5.41
N GLY A 70 -4.96 26.68 -6.62
CA GLY A 70 -4.30 26.21 -7.84
C GLY A 70 -4.25 24.68 -8.03
N LYS A 71 -4.82 23.90 -7.10
CA LYS A 71 -4.94 22.44 -7.22
C LYS A 71 -6.36 22.04 -7.62
N GLN A 72 -6.47 20.93 -8.37
CA GLN A 72 -7.78 20.44 -8.79
C GLN A 72 -8.57 19.88 -7.59
N MET A 73 -9.90 20.03 -7.60
CA MET A 73 -10.76 19.45 -6.57
C MET A 73 -10.57 17.93 -6.48
N ARG A 74 -10.39 17.24 -7.60
CA ARG A 74 -10.14 15.81 -7.65
C ARG A 74 -8.93 15.41 -6.79
N GLU A 75 -7.86 16.17 -6.80
CA GLU A 75 -6.65 15.89 -6.03
C GLU A 75 -6.91 15.94 -4.51
N HIS A 76 -7.76 16.87 -4.05
CA HIS A 76 -8.19 16.93 -2.66
C HIS A 76 -9.06 15.72 -2.29
N LEU A 77 -10.00 15.34 -3.17
CA LEU A 77 -10.85 14.17 -2.96
C LEU A 77 -10.05 12.85 -2.92
N GLU A 78 -9.01 12.74 -3.73
CA GLU A 78 -8.07 11.61 -3.70
C GLU A 78 -7.31 11.53 -2.36
N VAL A 79 -6.85 12.65 -1.83
CA VAL A 79 -6.18 12.72 -0.53
C VAL A 79 -7.13 12.35 0.61
N LEU A 80 -8.31 12.94 0.65
CA LEU A 80 -9.32 12.65 1.67
C LEU A 80 -9.75 11.18 1.64
N GLY A 81 -10.07 10.66 0.46
CA GLY A 81 -10.47 9.27 0.30
C GLY A 81 -9.36 8.28 0.66
N HIS A 82 -8.10 8.58 0.30
CA HIS A 82 -6.97 7.73 0.70
C HIS A 82 -6.73 7.78 2.21
N GLY A 83 -6.93 8.93 2.85
CA GLY A 83 -6.89 9.06 4.31
C GLY A 83 -7.95 8.21 5.00
N ASP A 84 -9.20 8.20 4.48
CA ASP A 84 -10.27 7.34 4.98
C ASP A 84 -9.93 5.85 4.82
N ALA A 85 -9.37 5.47 3.66
CA ALA A 85 -8.93 4.11 3.40
C ALA A 85 -7.74 3.69 4.29
N PHE A 86 -6.82 4.60 4.60
CA PHE A 86 -5.74 4.37 5.57
C PHE A 86 -6.30 4.10 6.97
N ASP A 87 -7.28 4.89 7.42
CA ASP A 87 -7.89 4.71 8.72
C ASP A 87 -8.63 3.36 8.84
N SER A 88 -9.31 2.94 7.78
CA SER A 88 -9.90 1.60 7.69
C SER A 88 -8.83 0.49 7.69
N MET A 89 -7.77 0.64 6.88
CA MET A 89 -6.63 -0.29 6.89
C MET A 89 -6.06 -0.45 8.29
N TRP A 90 -5.92 0.66 9.05
CA TRP A 90 -5.40 0.63 10.42
C TRP A 90 -6.31 -0.16 11.37
N SER A 91 -7.62 -0.11 11.19
CA SER A 91 -8.57 -0.88 12.01
C SER A 91 -8.53 -2.39 11.72
N LEU A 92 -8.08 -2.79 10.53
CA LEU A 92 -7.96 -4.19 10.11
C LEU A 92 -6.67 -4.88 10.58
N ILE A 93 -5.76 -4.19 11.28
CA ILE A 93 -4.47 -4.77 11.71
C ILE A 93 -4.66 -5.98 12.62
N SER A 94 -5.68 -5.96 13.48
CA SER A 94 -5.98 -7.05 14.41
C SER A 94 -6.79 -8.20 13.80
N GLU A 95 -7.29 -8.03 12.58
CA GLU A 95 -8.08 -9.06 11.92
C GLU A 95 -7.19 -10.22 11.46
N THR A 96 -7.65 -11.43 11.69
CA THR A 96 -6.89 -12.65 11.33
C THR A 96 -7.12 -13.11 9.89
N THR A 97 -8.24 -12.69 9.30
CA THR A 97 -8.62 -13.04 7.93
C THR A 97 -8.82 -11.79 7.11
N LEU A 98 -8.21 -11.76 5.94
CA LEU A 98 -8.37 -10.69 4.96
C LEU A 98 -8.97 -11.26 3.69
N THR A 99 -9.99 -10.59 3.16
CA THR A 99 -10.78 -11.05 2.03
C THR A 99 -10.84 -10.02 0.90
N ALA A 100 -11.28 -10.44 -0.29
CA ALA A 100 -11.56 -9.52 -1.40
C ALA A 100 -12.60 -8.46 -1.04
N LYS A 101 -13.50 -8.72 -0.07
CA LYS A 101 -14.45 -7.72 0.42
C LYS A 101 -13.73 -6.56 1.13
N ASP A 102 -12.72 -6.88 1.94
CA ASP A 102 -11.92 -5.86 2.62
C ASP A 102 -11.13 -5.03 1.61
N ILE A 103 -10.58 -5.67 0.58
CA ILE A 103 -9.90 -4.98 -0.52
C ILE A 103 -10.87 -4.06 -1.28
N CYS A 104 -12.10 -4.53 -1.57
CA CYS A 104 -13.13 -3.71 -2.18
C CYS A 104 -13.55 -2.55 -1.27
N GLU A 105 -13.61 -2.75 0.05
CA GLU A 105 -13.95 -1.68 1.00
C GLU A 105 -12.84 -0.63 1.08
N LEU A 106 -11.57 -1.01 1.12
CA LEU A 106 -10.44 -0.06 1.03
C LEU A 106 -10.52 0.78 -0.25
N HIS A 107 -10.79 0.12 -1.40
CA HIS A 107 -10.99 0.84 -2.65
C HIS A 107 -12.23 1.74 -2.62
N ARG A 108 -13.35 1.27 -2.06
CA ARG A 108 -14.59 2.05 -1.94
C ARG A 108 -14.37 3.35 -1.17
N LEU A 109 -13.73 3.28 -0.01
CA LEU A 109 -13.43 4.45 0.81
C LEU A 109 -12.54 5.46 0.07
N PHE A 110 -11.53 4.95 -0.60
CA PHE A 110 -10.64 5.77 -1.41
C PHE A 110 -11.38 6.46 -2.56
N TYR A 111 -12.28 5.74 -3.25
CA TYR A 111 -12.79 6.16 -4.57
C TYR A 111 -14.20 6.76 -4.55
N VAL A 112 -14.96 6.58 -3.48
CA VAL A 112 -16.37 7.00 -3.39
C VAL A 112 -16.59 8.50 -3.58
N ARG A 113 -15.63 9.33 -3.22
CA ARG A 113 -15.69 10.78 -3.41
C ARG A 113 -15.36 11.21 -4.85
N ILE A 114 -14.78 10.30 -5.65
CA ILE A 114 -14.31 10.55 -7.02
C ILE A 114 -15.34 10.02 -8.02
N ASP A 115 -15.72 8.76 -7.87
CA ASP A 115 -16.70 8.07 -8.72
C ASP A 115 -17.49 7.05 -7.88
N PRO A 116 -18.61 7.48 -7.26
CA PRO A 116 -19.40 6.61 -6.40
C PRO A 116 -19.93 5.34 -7.08
N ALA A 117 -20.17 5.39 -8.39
CA ALA A 117 -20.72 4.26 -9.15
C ALA A 117 -19.70 3.10 -9.31
N ASN A 118 -18.42 3.41 -9.34
CA ASN A 118 -17.34 2.44 -9.52
C ASN A 118 -16.53 2.17 -8.23
N ALA A 119 -16.89 2.82 -7.12
CA ALA A 119 -16.18 2.69 -5.84
C ALA A 119 -16.41 1.31 -5.22
N GLY A 120 -15.35 0.51 -5.06
CA GLY A 120 -15.40 -0.84 -4.50
C GLY A 120 -16.02 -1.89 -5.42
N VAL A 121 -16.27 -1.55 -6.68
CA VAL A 121 -16.93 -2.42 -7.65
C VAL A 121 -15.94 -2.89 -8.70
N TYR A 122 -15.95 -4.16 -9.03
CA TYR A 122 -15.14 -4.69 -10.11
C TYR A 122 -15.54 -4.08 -11.45
N ARG A 123 -14.54 -3.67 -12.21
CA ARG A 123 -14.77 -3.09 -13.55
C ARG A 123 -15.48 -4.07 -14.47
N LYS A 124 -16.35 -3.52 -15.31
CA LYS A 124 -17.09 -4.25 -16.33
C LYS A 124 -16.58 -3.94 -17.74
N VAL A 125 -15.54 -3.11 -17.83
CA VAL A 125 -14.93 -2.67 -19.10
C VAL A 125 -13.44 -3.01 -19.13
N PRO A 126 -12.85 -3.25 -20.29
CA PRO A 126 -11.40 -3.32 -20.45
C PRO A 126 -10.75 -2.01 -20.05
N VAL A 127 -9.55 -2.07 -19.48
CA VAL A 127 -8.73 -0.90 -19.14
C VAL A 127 -7.31 -1.10 -19.64
N LEU A 128 -6.60 0.01 -19.85
CA LEU A 128 -5.17 0.03 -20.16
C LEU A 128 -4.41 0.63 -18.99
N ILE A 129 -3.23 0.08 -18.70
CA ILE A 129 -2.35 0.61 -17.67
C ILE A 129 -1.29 1.48 -18.32
N THR A 130 -1.28 2.76 -18.00
CA THR A 130 -0.32 3.71 -18.56
C THR A 130 1.11 3.35 -18.13
N GLY A 131 2.03 3.35 -19.10
CA GLY A 131 3.45 3.10 -18.86
C GLY A 131 3.87 1.64 -18.87
N THR A 132 2.99 0.73 -19.32
CA THR A 132 3.28 -0.70 -19.50
C THR A 132 2.56 -1.29 -20.71
N ASP A 133 3.11 -2.35 -21.28
CA ASP A 133 2.46 -3.16 -22.34
C ASP A 133 1.58 -4.27 -21.74
N TYR A 134 1.50 -4.36 -20.40
CA TYR A 134 0.67 -5.37 -19.75
C TYR A 134 -0.81 -5.09 -19.99
N ILE A 135 -1.52 -6.11 -20.49
CA ILE A 135 -2.96 -6.05 -20.72
C ILE A 135 -3.63 -6.77 -19.53
N PRO A 136 -4.40 -6.04 -18.69
CA PRO A 136 -5.13 -6.66 -17.60
C PRO A 136 -6.15 -7.70 -18.09
N PRO A 137 -6.51 -8.66 -17.25
CA PRO A 137 -7.50 -9.68 -17.60
C PRO A 137 -8.83 -9.11 -18.08
N GLU A 138 -9.54 -9.89 -18.91
CA GLU A 138 -10.91 -9.55 -19.31
C GLU A 138 -11.81 -9.37 -18.07
N PRO A 139 -12.76 -8.41 -18.08
CA PRO A 139 -13.63 -8.13 -16.94
C PRO A 139 -14.38 -9.35 -16.41
N SER A 140 -14.79 -10.27 -17.30
CA SER A 140 -15.47 -11.50 -16.94
C SER A 140 -14.66 -12.45 -16.05
N LYS A 141 -13.32 -12.34 -16.08
CA LYS A 141 -12.40 -13.19 -15.29
C LYS A 141 -12.09 -12.63 -13.90
N ILE A 142 -12.40 -11.36 -13.66
CA ILE A 142 -12.03 -10.67 -12.40
C ILE A 142 -12.65 -11.36 -11.18
N PRO A 143 -13.95 -11.72 -11.14
CA PRO A 143 -14.53 -12.36 -9.96
C PRO A 143 -13.83 -13.67 -9.59
N ASP A 144 -13.44 -14.48 -10.57
CA ASP A 144 -12.74 -15.74 -10.34
C ASP A 144 -11.32 -15.50 -9.83
N GLN A 145 -10.61 -14.54 -10.39
CA GLN A 145 -9.26 -14.19 -9.96
C GLN A 145 -9.24 -13.59 -8.56
N MET A 146 -10.24 -12.78 -8.20
CA MET A 146 -10.35 -12.26 -6.84
C MET A 146 -10.70 -13.37 -5.83
N ARG A 147 -11.53 -14.36 -6.21
CA ARG A 147 -11.72 -15.57 -5.38
C ARG A 147 -10.43 -16.38 -5.22
N SER A 148 -9.64 -16.50 -6.27
CA SER A 148 -8.33 -17.15 -6.20
C SER A 148 -7.35 -16.39 -5.30
N LEU A 149 -7.41 -15.06 -5.29
CA LEU A 149 -6.63 -14.23 -4.36
C LEU A 149 -7.07 -14.48 -2.90
N ASP A 150 -8.39 -14.55 -2.63
CA ASP A 150 -8.92 -14.87 -1.30
C ASP A 150 -8.42 -16.23 -0.83
N GLN A 151 -8.55 -17.27 -1.68
CA GLN A 151 -8.08 -18.59 -1.35
C GLN A 151 -6.58 -18.60 -1.07
N TRP A 152 -5.79 -17.93 -1.90
CA TRP A 152 -4.34 -17.82 -1.69
C TRP A 152 -4.00 -17.11 -0.36
N LEU A 153 -4.68 -16.00 -0.04
CA LEU A 153 -4.49 -15.28 1.24
C LEU A 153 -4.81 -16.15 2.46
N ALA A 154 -5.82 -17.03 2.34
CA ALA A 154 -6.27 -17.92 3.41
C ALA A 154 -5.43 -19.20 3.55
N THR A 155 -4.59 -19.54 2.59
CA THR A 155 -3.86 -20.81 2.55
C THR A 155 -2.36 -20.62 2.31
N GLU A 156 -1.94 -20.61 1.06
CA GLU A 156 -0.52 -20.61 0.66
C GLU A 156 0.23 -19.39 1.18
N ALA A 157 -0.41 -18.22 1.21
CA ALA A 157 0.19 -17.00 1.71
C ALA A 157 0.60 -17.09 3.20
N LEU A 158 -0.08 -17.93 3.98
CA LEU A 158 0.23 -18.14 5.40
C LEU A 158 1.56 -18.87 5.62
N THR A 159 2.05 -19.59 4.61
CA THR A 159 3.34 -20.28 4.66
C THR A 159 4.51 -19.40 4.28
N LEU A 160 4.24 -18.20 3.73
CA LEU A 160 5.26 -17.26 3.31
C LEU A 160 5.74 -16.39 4.47
N HIS A 161 6.97 -15.92 4.37
CA HIS A 161 7.43 -14.84 5.23
C HIS A 161 6.53 -13.61 5.08
N PRO A 162 6.15 -12.89 6.17
CA PRO A 162 5.19 -11.76 6.11
C PRO A 162 5.54 -10.71 5.05
N VAL A 163 6.82 -10.40 4.88
CA VAL A 163 7.28 -9.47 3.85
C VAL A 163 7.03 -10.00 2.44
N GLN A 164 7.29 -11.28 2.21
CA GLN A 164 7.00 -11.93 0.93
C GLN A 164 5.50 -11.95 0.66
N ARG A 165 4.70 -12.30 1.67
CA ARG A 165 3.24 -12.28 1.60
C ARG A 165 2.71 -10.93 1.18
N GLY A 166 3.22 -9.83 1.78
CA GLY A 166 2.81 -8.47 1.44
C GLY A 166 3.16 -8.10 0.00
N ILE A 167 4.40 -8.37 -0.43
CA ILE A 167 4.86 -8.07 -1.80
C ILE A 167 4.08 -8.90 -2.84
N GLU A 168 3.88 -10.18 -2.57
CA GLU A 168 3.13 -11.09 -3.46
C GLU A 168 1.66 -10.66 -3.58
N ALA A 169 1.00 -10.32 -2.48
CA ALA A 169 -0.38 -9.84 -2.50
C ALA A 169 -0.51 -8.55 -3.31
N HIS A 170 0.44 -7.62 -3.16
CA HIS A 170 0.51 -6.41 -3.96
C HIS A 170 0.58 -6.73 -5.46
N ILE A 171 1.49 -7.59 -5.88
CA ILE A 171 1.67 -7.97 -7.29
C ILE A 171 0.41 -8.63 -7.84
N ARG A 172 -0.16 -9.59 -7.11
CA ARG A 172 -1.38 -10.29 -7.51
C ARG A 172 -2.53 -9.33 -7.74
N LEU A 173 -2.74 -8.37 -6.83
CA LEU A 173 -3.80 -7.38 -6.97
C LEU A 173 -3.57 -6.44 -8.16
N VAL A 174 -2.33 -5.98 -8.37
CA VAL A 174 -1.97 -5.15 -9.54
C VAL A 174 -2.17 -5.92 -10.84
N ASN A 175 -1.88 -7.23 -10.87
CA ASN A 175 -2.06 -8.07 -12.06
C ASN A 175 -3.54 -8.33 -12.36
N ILE A 176 -4.37 -8.60 -11.35
CA ILE A 176 -5.81 -8.75 -11.52
C ILE A 176 -6.42 -7.44 -12.01
N HIS A 177 -5.94 -6.32 -11.47
CA HIS A 177 -6.41 -4.98 -11.83
C HIS A 177 -7.94 -4.85 -11.78
N PRO A 178 -8.56 -5.13 -10.62
CA PRO A 178 -10.00 -5.37 -10.56
C PRO A 178 -10.84 -4.11 -10.73
N PHE A 179 -10.30 -2.91 -10.56
CA PHE A 179 -11.03 -1.65 -10.56
C PHE A 179 -10.75 -0.82 -11.82
N VAL A 180 -11.61 0.14 -12.11
CA VAL A 180 -11.43 1.06 -13.25
C VAL A 180 -10.24 2.00 -13.06
N ASP A 181 -9.94 2.38 -11.81
CA ASP A 181 -8.82 3.21 -11.37
C ASP A 181 -8.48 2.85 -9.92
N GLY A 182 -7.39 3.38 -9.34
CA GLY A 182 -7.05 3.20 -7.93
C GLY A 182 -6.42 1.85 -7.55
N ASN A 183 -6.18 0.96 -8.51
CA ASN A 183 -5.60 -0.37 -8.24
C ASN A 183 -4.22 -0.30 -7.57
N GLY A 184 -3.34 0.60 -8.00
CA GLY A 184 -2.02 0.80 -7.40
C GLY A 184 -2.10 1.29 -5.95
N ARG A 185 -2.98 2.26 -5.68
CA ARG A 185 -3.22 2.80 -4.32
C ARG A 185 -3.75 1.72 -3.39
N THR A 186 -4.74 0.96 -3.83
CA THR A 186 -5.29 -0.17 -3.06
C THR A 186 -4.26 -1.26 -2.82
N ALA A 187 -3.42 -1.58 -3.80
CA ALA A 187 -2.36 -2.58 -3.64
C ALA A 187 -1.28 -2.13 -2.64
N ARG A 188 -0.93 -0.85 -2.59
CA ARG A 188 -0.01 -0.31 -1.58
C ARG A 188 -0.61 -0.30 -0.17
N LEU A 189 -1.92 -0.06 -0.03
CA LEU A 189 -2.63 -0.24 1.25
C LEU A 189 -2.64 -1.71 1.68
N LEU A 190 -2.95 -2.64 0.78
CA LEU A 190 -2.94 -4.08 1.05
C LEU A 190 -1.56 -4.58 1.50
N LEU A 191 -0.48 -4.18 0.81
CA LEU A 191 0.89 -4.47 1.24
C LEU A 191 1.12 -4.02 2.68
N ASN A 192 0.78 -2.76 2.98
CA ASN A 192 1.03 -2.19 4.30
C ASN A 192 0.17 -2.82 5.40
N LEU A 193 -1.07 -3.19 5.10
CA LEU A 193 -1.91 -3.94 6.03
C LEU A 193 -1.25 -5.27 6.42
N LEU A 194 -0.80 -6.06 5.43
CA LEU A 194 -0.16 -7.34 5.67
C LEU A 194 1.18 -7.23 6.42
N LEU A 195 1.94 -6.16 6.21
CA LEU A 195 3.14 -5.85 6.98
C LEU A 195 2.79 -5.52 8.44
N LEU A 196 1.83 -4.62 8.65
CA LEU A 196 1.41 -4.17 9.99
C LEU A 196 0.82 -5.30 10.84
N GLN A 197 0.06 -6.24 10.25
CA GLN A 197 -0.47 -7.44 10.93
C GLN A 197 0.64 -8.30 11.56
N HIS A 198 1.87 -8.18 11.06
CA HIS A 198 3.04 -8.89 11.58
C HIS A 198 4.08 -7.96 12.24
N SER A 199 3.64 -6.77 12.64
CA SER A 199 4.47 -5.79 13.34
C SER A 199 5.65 -5.23 12.53
N TYR A 200 5.64 -5.35 11.19
CA TYR A 200 6.56 -4.63 10.32
C TYR A 200 6.10 -3.17 10.14
N PRO A 201 7.03 -2.24 9.97
CA PRO A 201 6.69 -0.84 9.74
C PRO A 201 5.99 -0.61 8.39
N ILE A 202 5.25 0.49 8.31
CA ILE A 202 4.68 0.97 7.04
C ILE A 202 5.81 1.24 6.06
N THR A 203 5.61 0.80 4.83
CA THR A 203 6.54 0.96 3.72
C THR A 203 6.03 2.02 2.76
N ILE A 204 6.86 3.01 2.49
CA ILE A 204 6.60 4.11 1.57
C ILE A 204 7.46 3.95 0.32
N VAL A 205 6.84 4.07 -0.85
CA VAL A 205 7.54 4.24 -2.12
C VAL A 205 7.62 5.75 -2.39
N PRO A 206 8.81 6.37 -2.31
CA PRO A 206 8.95 7.79 -2.56
C PRO A 206 8.58 8.15 -4.02
N PRO A 207 7.89 9.27 -4.28
CA PRO A 207 7.47 9.68 -5.63
C PRO A 207 8.63 9.77 -6.64
N ILE A 208 9.82 10.12 -6.19
CA ILE A 208 11.04 10.15 -7.02
C ILE A 208 11.38 8.77 -7.63
N LEU A 209 10.92 7.69 -7.02
CA LEU A 209 11.13 6.31 -7.49
C LEU A 209 9.95 5.79 -8.33
N ARG A 210 8.97 6.65 -8.68
CA ARG A 210 7.79 6.28 -9.47
C ARG A 210 8.15 5.47 -10.72
N ALA A 211 9.13 5.93 -11.50
CA ALA A 211 9.52 5.25 -12.73
C ALA A 211 10.09 3.84 -12.49
N ALA A 212 10.88 3.66 -11.42
CA ALA A 212 11.42 2.35 -11.05
C ALA A 212 10.32 1.42 -10.54
N TYR A 213 9.38 1.95 -9.75
CA TYR A 213 8.24 1.21 -9.23
C TYR A 213 7.33 0.70 -10.38
N ILE A 214 6.97 1.57 -11.32
CA ILE A 214 6.12 1.19 -12.48
C ILE A 214 6.83 0.16 -13.37
N ARG A 215 8.12 0.35 -13.67
CA ARG A 215 8.88 -0.66 -14.43
C ARG A 215 8.93 -2.00 -13.70
N GLY A 216 9.20 -1.99 -12.39
CA GLY A 216 9.25 -3.22 -11.59
C GLY A 216 7.93 -3.97 -11.57
N THR A 217 6.79 -3.26 -11.42
CA THR A 217 5.47 -3.90 -11.52
C THR A 217 5.18 -4.44 -12.92
N ALA A 218 5.55 -3.71 -13.97
CA ALA A 218 5.38 -4.16 -15.34
C ALA A 218 6.21 -5.42 -15.68
N GLU A 219 7.44 -5.52 -15.14
CA GLU A 219 8.28 -6.72 -15.28
C GLU A 219 7.73 -7.90 -14.48
N ALA A 220 7.25 -7.65 -13.26
CA ALA A 220 6.60 -8.66 -12.44
C ALA A 220 5.37 -9.26 -13.13
N ASN A 221 4.61 -8.46 -13.88
CA ASN A 221 3.49 -8.91 -14.70
C ASN A 221 3.92 -9.87 -15.82
N LYS A 222 5.18 -9.79 -16.27
CA LYS A 222 5.79 -10.69 -17.28
C LYS A 222 6.53 -11.88 -16.65
N LEU A 223 6.23 -12.22 -15.39
CA LEU A 223 6.86 -13.28 -14.59
C LEU A 223 8.33 -13.02 -14.18
N ASN A 224 8.87 -11.84 -14.42
CA ASN A 224 10.17 -11.42 -13.89
C ASN A 224 10.01 -10.67 -12.57
N ILE A 225 9.66 -11.41 -11.54
CA ILE A 225 9.27 -10.87 -10.23
C ILE A 225 10.47 -10.48 -9.35
N GLU A 226 11.68 -11.02 -9.62
CA GLU A 226 12.85 -10.85 -8.75
C GLU A 226 13.27 -9.38 -8.60
N GLY A 227 13.24 -8.62 -9.69
CA GLY A 227 13.55 -7.19 -9.69
C GLY A 227 12.60 -6.39 -8.79
N PHE A 228 11.32 -6.71 -8.83
CA PHE A 228 10.33 -6.05 -7.98
C PHE A 228 10.46 -6.46 -6.51
N TYR A 229 10.73 -7.73 -6.23
CA TYR A 229 11.02 -8.17 -4.86
C TYR A 229 12.20 -7.41 -4.27
N LYS A 230 13.29 -7.29 -5.02
CA LYS A 230 14.46 -6.52 -4.60
C LYS A 230 14.10 -5.07 -4.32
N PHE A 231 13.41 -4.42 -5.27
CA PHE A 231 12.99 -3.04 -5.14
C PHE A 231 12.15 -2.83 -3.86
N MET A 232 11.13 -3.66 -3.63
CA MET A 232 10.26 -3.53 -2.46
C MET A 232 11.00 -3.84 -1.15
N ALA A 233 11.89 -4.84 -1.14
CA ALA A 233 12.71 -5.12 0.03
C ALA A 233 13.60 -3.93 0.42
N ASP A 234 14.22 -3.27 -0.56
CA ASP A 234 15.02 -2.06 -0.33
C ASP A 234 14.13 -0.92 0.24
N ARG A 235 12.87 -0.81 -0.20
CA ARG A 235 11.91 0.19 0.35
C ARG A 235 11.51 -0.15 1.78
N ILE A 236 11.29 -1.44 2.08
CA ILE A 236 10.96 -1.90 3.44
C ILE A 236 12.12 -1.60 4.40
N VAL A 237 13.37 -1.84 3.96
CA VAL A 237 14.58 -1.50 4.74
C VAL A 237 14.65 0.00 5.02
N GLU A 238 14.51 0.85 4.01
CA GLU A 238 14.63 2.30 4.19
C GLU A 238 13.48 2.86 5.05
N SER A 239 12.23 2.45 4.79
CA SER A 239 11.08 2.83 5.62
C SER A 239 11.23 2.34 7.07
N GLY A 240 11.82 1.17 7.27
CA GLY A 240 12.12 0.62 8.59
C GLY A 240 13.15 1.45 9.35
N LYS A 241 14.20 1.94 8.67
CA LYS A 241 15.18 2.88 9.27
C LYS A 241 14.54 4.19 9.66
N ASP A 242 13.64 4.73 8.82
CA ASP A 242 12.91 5.96 9.12
C ASP A 242 11.98 5.76 10.33
N TYR A 243 11.27 4.63 10.36
CA TYR A 243 10.41 4.26 11.49
C TYR A 243 11.21 4.16 12.79
N LEU A 244 12.37 3.50 12.76
CA LEU A 244 13.25 3.35 13.92
C LEU A 244 13.74 4.72 14.44
N ARG A 245 14.10 5.64 13.54
CA ARG A 245 14.46 7.02 13.90
C ARG A 245 13.34 7.76 14.63
N LEU A 246 12.11 7.65 14.08
CA LEU A 246 10.91 8.26 14.69
C LEU A 246 10.64 7.70 16.08
N VAL A 247 10.59 6.36 16.22
CA VAL A 247 10.36 5.71 17.52
C VAL A 247 11.44 6.10 18.52
N SER A 248 12.72 6.10 18.12
CA SER A 248 13.83 6.47 18.98
C SER A 248 13.73 7.94 19.45
N SER A 249 13.22 8.83 18.61
CA SER A 249 13.01 10.22 18.98
C SER A 249 11.82 10.40 19.94
N LEU A 250 10.70 9.72 19.66
CA LEU A 250 9.50 9.79 20.50
C LEU A 250 9.68 9.17 21.89
N ASN A 251 10.60 8.21 22.07
CA ASN A 251 10.90 7.61 23.37
C ASN A 251 11.86 8.43 24.24
N LYS A 252 12.42 9.54 23.72
CA LYS A 252 13.30 10.45 24.50
C LYS A 252 12.54 11.61 25.16
N VAL A 253 11.29 11.76 24.83
CA VAL A 253 10.36 12.79 25.37
C VAL A 253 9.47 12.16 26.40
#